data_f0f162aa190c6b6cbf576ecadbfa1d0a
#
_entry.id   f0f162aa190c6b6cbf576ecadbfa1d0a
#
_cell.length_a   1.000
_cell.length_b   1.000
_cell.length_c   1.000
_cell.angle_alpha   90.00
_cell.angle_beta   90.00
_cell.angle_gamma   90.00
#
_symmetry.space_group_name_H-M   'P 1'
#
loop_
_entity.id
_entity.type
_entity.pdbx_description
1 polymer ?
#
loop_
_entity_poly.entity_id
_entity_poly.type
_entity_poly.pdbx_seq_one_letter_code
_entity_poly.pdbx_strand_id
1 'polypeptide(L)'
;MIRTFRAFDPRSIQLVIFDLDGTLIDSRLDLVHSVNAALRHIGRTELPDDVIASYVGDGAPILIQRALGGEVVDEALVRKGLEFFLKYYREHKLDHTIVYPGIAEALAAIQNSASQSQNGAPRKLAVLSNKPVIPSKAIVDALGLGQFFSQIYGGNSFPTKKPDPEGARRLLEEYGVQPQHAAIIGDSHVDVNTGRNAGMVTVGVTYGFAPHTLQDEPPDVLVDHPSELPALFAAP
;
A
#
# COMPACT_ATOMS: atom_id res chain seq x y z
N MET A 1 -6.86 -17.75 4.66
CA MET A 1 -6.46 -18.98 3.88
C MET A 1 -5.67 -18.55 2.66
N ILE A 2 -4.50 -19.15 2.38
CA ILE A 2 -3.71 -18.84 1.17
C ILE A 2 -4.34 -19.50 -0.05
N ARG A 3 -4.57 -18.73 -1.11
CA ARG A 3 -5.10 -19.20 -2.40
C ARG A 3 -4.11 -18.82 -3.50
N THR A 4 -3.52 -19.83 -4.15
CA THR A 4 -2.52 -19.63 -5.23
C THR A 4 -3.18 -19.82 -6.59
N PHE A 5 -3.14 -18.80 -7.44
CA PHE A 5 -3.64 -18.85 -8.82
C PHE A 5 -2.51 -19.06 -9.83
N ARG A 6 -1.32 -18.58 -9.50
CA ARG A 6 -0.10 -18.80 -10.29
C ARG A 6 1.05 -19.21 -9.39
N ALA A 7 1.68 -20.33 -9.72
CA ALA A 7 2.82 -20.82 -8.95
C ALA A 7 4.06 -19.94 -9.15
N PHE A 8 4.82 -19.77 -8.07
CA PHE A 8 6.16 -19.15 -8.06
C PHE A 8 7.06 -19.95 -7.10
N ASP A 9 8.37 -19.75 -7.15
CA ASP A 9 9.28 -20.31 -6.15
C ASP A 9 9.47 -19.33 -4.99
N PRO A 10 8.90 -19.58 -3.81
CA PRO A 10 9.02 -18.70 -2.64
C PRO A 10 10.46 -18.43 -2.22
N ARG A 11 11.35 -19.41 -2.43
CA ARG A 11 12.76 -19.33 -2.02
C ARG A 11 13.59 -18.43 -2.93
N SER A 12 13.11 -18.19 -4.16
CA SER A 12 13.76 -17.29 -5.10
C SER A 12 13.54 -15.82 -4.78
N ILE A 13 12.51 -15.48 -3.96
CA ILE A 13 12.16 -14.10 -3.64
C ILE A 13 13.21 -13.48 -2.71
N GLN A 14 13.76 -12.34 -3.12
CA GLN A 14 14.81 -11.58 -2.45
C GLN A 14 14.32 -10.24 -1.94
N LEU A 15 13.35 -9.62 -2.65
CA LEU A 15 12.75 -8.34 -2.32
C LEU A 15 11.24 -8.51 -2.18
N VAL A 16 10.68 -7.98 -1.08
CA VAL A 16 9.23 -7.89 -0.88
C VAL A 16 8.85 -6.42 -0.72
N ILE A 17 8.01 -5.93 -1.62
CA ILE A 17 7.51 -4.57 -1.64
C ILE A 17 6.09 -4.59 -1.08
N PHE A 18 5.80 -3.72 -0.12
CA PHE A 18 4.49 -3.60 0.49
C PHE A 18 3.83 -2.28 0.11
N ASP A 19 2.53 -2.30 -0.14
CA ASP A 19 1.74 -1.10 0.01
C ASP A 19 1.60 -0.74 1.50
N LEU A 20 1.08 0.45 1.80
CA LEU A 20 0.94 0.96 3.16
C LEU A 20 -0.51 0.90 3.65
N ASP A 21 -1.37 1.75 3.08
CA ASP A 21 -2.76 1.92 3.52
C ASP A 21 -3.62 0.71 3.08
N GLY A 22 -4.23 0.00 4.02
CA GLY A 22 -5.00 -1.23 3.72
C GLY A 22 -4.14 -2.50 3.64
N THR A 23 -2.81 -2.39 3.73
CA THR A 23 -1.90 -3.53 3.65
C THR A 23 -1.09 -3.71 4.94
N LEU A 24 -0.31 -2.70 5.33
CA LEU A 24 0.45 -2.70 6.58
C LEU A 24 -0.33 -2.08 7.73
N ILE A 25 -1.13 -1.07 7.43
CA ILE A 25 -1.86 -0.26 8.42
C ILE A 25 -3.33 -0.11 8.07
N ASP A 26 -4.17 -0.02 9.09
CA ASP A 26 -5.53 0.49 8.98
C ASP A 26 -5.55 1.98 9.31
N SER A 27 -5.54 2.81 8.28
CA SER A 27 -5.63 4.27 8.36
C SER A 27 -7.03 4.80 7.97
N ARG A 28 -8.01 3.92 7.84
CA ARG A 28 -9.34 4.21 7.31
C ARG A 28 -10.01 5.37 8.04
N LEU A 29 -10.09 5.29 9.35
CA LEU A 29 -10.80 6.30 10.15
C LEU A 29 -10.16 7.69 10.05
N ASP A 30 -8.84 7.77 10.07
CA ASP A 30 -8.15 9.06 9.95
C ASP A 30 -8.31 9.69 8.56
N LEU A 31 -8.35 8.85 7.51
CA LEU A 31 -8.65 9.31 6.15
C LEU A 31 -10.10 9.79 6.04
N VAL A 32 -11.06 9.03 6.54
CA VAL A 32 -12.50 9.38 6.55
C VAL A 32 -12.74 10.69 7.29
N HIS A 33 -12.23 10.83 8.51
CA HIS A 33 -12.36 12.03 9.31
C HIS A 33 -11.76 13.25 8.60
N SER A 34 -10.60 13.07 7.94
CA SER A 34 -9.92 14.15 7.23
C SER A 34 -10.66 14.59 5.95
N VAL A 35 -11.25 13.64 5.22
CA VAL A 35 -12.11 13.96 4.05
C VAL A 35 -13.35 14.69 4.51
N ASN A 36 -14.06 14.21 5.53
CA ASN A 36 -15.25 14.84 6.05
C ASN A 36 -14.97 16.23 6.65
N ALA A 37 -13.82 16.41 7.32
CA ALA A 37 -13.37 17.73 7.74
C ALA A 37 -13.14 18.69 6.56
N ALA A 38 -12.56 18.19 5.45
CA ALA A 38 -12.38 18.99 4.24
C ALA A 38 -13.73 19.34 3.57
N LEU A 39 -14.66 18.39 3.50
CA LEU A 39 -16.01 18.63 2.97
C LEU A 39 -16.75 19.71 3.79
N ARG A 40 -16.74 19.62 5.12
CA ARG A 40 -17.30 20.67 6.01
C ARG A 40 -16.67 22.04 5.75
N HIS A 41 -15.34 22.09 5.66
CA HIS A 41 -14.61 23.34 5.45
C HIS A 41 -15.03 24.08 4.16
N ILE A 42 -15.35 23.32 3.10
CA ILE A 42 -15.79 23.90 1.82
C ILE A 42 -17.30 23.98 1.67
N GLY A 43 -18.08 23.76 2.76
CA GLY A 43 -19.53 23.87 2.78
C GLY A 43 -20.26 22.74 2.06
N ARG A 44 -19.67 21.55 2.01
CA ARG A 44 -20.29 20.32 1.47
C ARG A 44 -20.74 19.39 2.57
N THR A 45 -21.74 18.56 2.25
CA THR A 45 -22.24 17.51 3.16
C THR A 45 -21.20 16.42 3.33
N GLU A 46 -21.09 15.90 4.53
CA GLU A 46 -20.25 14.74 4.84
C GLU A 46 -20.74 13.49 4.10
N LEU A 47 -19.83 12.59 3.81
CA LEU A 47 -20.12 11.30 3.21
C LEU A 47 -20.00 10.18 4.24
N PRO A 48 -20.74 9.08 4.05
CA PRO A 48 -20.59 7.87 4.86
C PRO A 48 -19.15 7.32 4.83
N ASP A 49 -18.74 6.69 5.91
CA ASP A 49 -17.38 6.18 6.11
C ASP A 49 -16.98 5.14 5.06
N ASP A 50 -17.89 4.22 4.73
CA ASP A 50 -17.71 3.18 3.73
C ASP A 50 -17.56 3.75 2.31
N VAL A 51 -18.27 4.82 2.00
CA VAL A 51 -18.15 5.53 0.72
C VAL A 51 -16.76 6.14 0.57
N ILE A 52 -16.28 6.87 1.60
CA ILE A 52 -14.93 7.46 1.56
C ILE A 52 -13.86 6.37 1.51
N ALA A 53 -14.02 5.32 2.29
CA ALA A 53 -13.07 4.20 2.31
C ALA A 53 -12.92 3.56 0.93
N SER A 54 -14.01 3.45 0.15
CA SER A 54 -13.97 2.90 -1.22
C SER A 54 -13.20 3.77 -2.22
N TYR A 55 -12.95 5.04 -1.89
CA TYR A 55 -12.21 5.98 -2.75
C TYR A 55 -10.71 5.97 -2.52
N VAL A 56 -10.23 5.28 -1.47
CA VAL A 56 -8.81 5.21 -1.11
C VAL A 56 -8.05 4.30 -2.08
N GLY A 57 -6.78 4.64 -2.37
CA GLY A 57 -5.87 3.82 -3.19
C GLY A 57 -5.16 4.63 -4.29
N ASP A 58 -5.81 5.63 -4.88
CA ASP A 58 -5.27 6.44 -5.99
C ASP A 58 -4.59 7.74 -5.54
N GLY A 59 -4.42 7.93 -4.24
CA GLY A 59 -3.81 9.10 -3.61
C GLY A 59 -4.77 10.25 -3.35
N ALA A 60 -4.33 11.22 -2.53
CA ALA A 60 -5.17 12.27 -1.97
C ALA A 60 -5.90 13.16 -3.01
N PRO A 61 -5.32 13.53 -4.16
CA PRO A 61 -6.06 14.33 -5.15
C PRO A 61 -7.30 13.62 -5.68
N ILE A 62 -7.17 12.33 -6.02
CA ILE A 62 -8.28 11.52 -6.54
C ILE A 62 -9.31 11.24 -5.44
N LEU A 63 -8.86 10.98 -4.22
CA LEU A 63 -9.74 10.79 -3.06
C LEU A 63 -10.64 12.02 -2.85
N ILE A 64 -10.10 13.22 -2.85
CA ILE A 64 -10.87 14.47 -2.70
C ILE A 64 -11.76 14.72 -3.92
N GLN A 65 -11.28 14.47 -5.12
CA GLN A 65 -12.09 14.63 -6.34
C GLN A 65 -13.32 13.71 -6.31
N ARG A 66 -13.15 12.44 -5.94
CA ARG A 66 -14.27 11.49 -5.78
C ARG A 66 -15.23 11.92 -4.69
N ALA A 67 -14.72 12.37 -3.56
CA ALA A 67 -15.56 12.87 -2.44
C ALA A 67 -16.38 14.11 -2.81
N LEU A 68 -15.96 14.88 -3.82
CA LEU A 68 -16.67 16.05 -4.33
C LEU A 68 -17.66 15.74 -5.46
N GLY A 69 -17.74 14.50 -5.94
CA GLY A 69 -18.69 14.08 -6.98
C GLY A 69 -18.03 13.62 -8.29
N GLY A 70 -16.70 13.42 -8.34
CA GLY A 70 -16.00 12.81 -9.46
C GLY A 70 -15.50 13.81 -10.52
N GLU A 71 -15.56 13.43 -11.80
CA GLU A 71 -14.88 14.14 -12.90
C GLU A 71 -15.46 15.52 -13.27
N VAL A 72 -16.70 15.81 -12.91
CA VAL A 72 -17.42 17.04 -13.30
C VAL A 72 -17.27 18.17 -12.26
N VAL A 73 -16.30 18.06 -11.35
CA VAL A 73 -16.13 19.02 -10.25
C VAL A 73 -15.19 20.16 -10.67
N ASP A 74 -15.52 21.37 -10.22
CA ASP A 74 -14.65 22.54 -10.37
C ASP A 74 -13.25 22.29 -9.76
N GLU A 75 -12.22 22.40 -10.58
CA GLU A 75 -10.82 22.20 -10.17
C GLU A 75 -10.39 23.11 -9.02
N ALA A 76 -10.93 24.32 -8.92
CA ALA A 76 -10.65 25.25 -7.83
C ALA A 76 -11.21 24.72 -6.51
N LEU A 77 -12.37 24.07 -6.54
CA LEU A 77 -12.98 23.44 -5.39
C LEU A 77 -12.19 22.21 -4.94
N VAL A 78 -11.75 21.37 -5.89
CA VAL A 78 -10.88 20.21 -5.60
C VAL A 78 -9.58 20.68 -4.94
N ARG A 79 -8.93 21.69 -5.50
CA ARG A 79 -7.70 22.25 -4.93
C ARG A 79 -7.90 22.75 -3.50
N LYS A 80 -8.96 23.54 -3.25
CA LYS A 80 -9.29 24.05 -1.91
C LYS A 80 -9.55 22.91 -0.91
N GLY A 81 -10.30 21.89 -1.31
CA GLY A 81 -10.56 20.70 -0.48
C GLY A 81 -9.29 19.93 -0.19
N LEU A 82 -8.42 19.72 -1.20
CA LEU A 82 -7.15 19.02 -1.07
C LEU A 82 -6.17 19.76 -0.14
N GLU A 83 -6.05 21.08 -0.27
CA GLU A 83 -5.18 21.88 0.62
C GLU A 83 -5.59 21.73 2.08
N PHE A 84 -6.90 21.82 2.37
CA PHE A 84 -7.40 21.64 3.72
C PHE A 84 -7.18 20.21 4.20
N PHE A 85 -7.53 19.21 3.38
CA PHE A 85 -7.31 17.80 3.70
C PHE A 85 -5.85 17.52 4.08
N LEU A 86 -4.89 17.95 3.26
CA LEU A 86 -3.47 17.69 3.51
C LEU A 86 -2.98 18.35 4.82
N LYS A 87 -3.49 19.56 5.14
CA LYS A 87 -3.19 20.22 6.41
C LYS A 87 -3.77 19.45 7.58
N TYR A 88 -5.07 19.13 7.54
CA TYR A 88 -5.78 18.43 8.59
C TYR A 88 -5.20 17.03 8.82
N TYR A 89 -5.03 16.25 7.74
CA TYR A 89 -4.47 14.89 7.81
C TYR A 89 -3.05 14.86 8.40
N ARG A 90 -2.23 15.89 8.15
CA ARG A 90 -0.89 15.99 8.75
C ARG A 90 -0.92 15.93 10.28
N GLU A 91 -1.92 16.56 10.87
CA GLU A 91 -2.09 16.67 12.33
C GLU A 91 -2.78 15.42 12.90
N HIS A 92 -3.72 14.82 12.15
CA HIS A 92 -4.63 13.77 12.61
C HIS A 92 -4.36 12.37 12.05
N LYS A 93 -3.27 12.16 11.32
CA LYS A 93 -2.96 10.88 10.63
C LYS A 93 -2.64 9.69 11.54
N LEU A 94 -2.59 9.88 12.84
CA LEU A 94 -2.25 8.88 13.85
C LEU A 94 -3.26 8.87 15.03
N ASP A 95 -4.40 9.51 14.86
CA ASP A 95 -5.43 9.52 15.91
C ASP A 95 -6.05 8.13 16.09
N HIS A 96 -6.25 7.39 14.98
CA HIS A 96 -6.86 6.06 14.93
C HIS A 96 -6.08 5.06 14.08
N THR A 97 -5.06 5.50 13.36
CA THR A 97 -4.26 4.65 12.48
C THR A 97 -3.48 3.62 13.31
N ILE A 98 -3.65 2.36 12.97
CA ILE A 98 -3.00 1.23 13.66
C ILE A 98 -2.31 0.30 12.66
N VAL A 99 -1.35 -0.47 13.13
CA VAL A 99 -0.79 -1.61 12.38
C VAL A 99 -1.83 -2.74 12.39
N TYR A 100 -2.06 -3.39 11.24
CA TYR A 100 -2.89 -4.58 11.24
C TYR A 100 -2.31 -5.66 12.16
N PRO A 101 -3.15 -6.35 12.97
CA PRO A 101 -2.68 -7.39 13.89
C PRO A 101 -1.90 -8.48 13.15
N GLY A 102 -0.70 -8.80 13.63
CA GLY A 102 0.19 -9.80 13.05
C GLY A 102 1.16 -9.29 11.97
N ILE A 103 1.07 -8.02 11.55
CA ILE A 103 1.99 -7.45 10.53
C ILE A 103 3.43 -7.36 11.05
N ALA A 104 3.66 -6.87 12.27
CA ALA A 104 5.02 -6.72 12.80
C ALA A 104 5.73 -8.07 12.88
N GLU A 105 5.04 -9.09 13.37
CA GLU A 105 5.52 -10.47 13.43
C GLU A 105 5.77 -11.06 12.04
N ALA A 106 4.86 -10.78 11.09
CA ALA A 106 5.01 -11.23 9.71
C ALA A 106 6.23 -10.61 9.04
N LEU A 107 6.44 -9.29 9.19
CA LEU A 107 7.61 -8.59 8.64
C LEU A 107 8.92 -9.15 9.22
N ALA A 108 8.99 -9.36 10.54
CA ALA A 108 10.15 -9.96 11.18
C ALA A 108 10.43 -11.39 10.67
N ALA A 109 9.39 -12.20 10.52
CA ALA A 109 9.53 -13.57 10.03
C ALA A 109 9.97 -13.61 8.55
N ILE A 110 9.41 -12.74 7.68
CA ILE A 110 9.79 -12.65 6.27
C ILE A 110 11.23 -12.16 6.14
N GLN A 111 11.63 -11.14 6.88
CA GLN A 111 12.99 -10.59 6.85
C GLN A 111 14.03 -11.63 7.29
N ASN A 112 13.73 -12.39 8.36
CA ASN A 112 14.63 -13.40 8.88
C ASN A 112 14.63 -14.72 8.09
N SER A 113 13.63 -14.93 7.23
CA SER A 113 13.61 -16.11 6.36
C SER A 113 14.63 -15.95 5.24
N ALA A 114 15.54 -16.94 5.13
CA ALA A 114 16.62 -16.93 4.17
C ALA A 114 16.11 -17.10 2.72
N SER A 115 16.64 -16.30 1.81
CA SER A 115 16.50 -16.54 0.36
C SER A 115 17.60 -17.47 -0.14
N GLN A 116 17.26 -18.51 -0.89
CA GLN A 116 18.27 -19.43 -1.46
C GLN A 116 19.12 -18.77 -2.55
N SER A 117 18.55 -17.82 -3.31
CA SER A 117 19.27 -17.15 -4.38
C SER A 117 20.29 -16.11 -3.91
N GLN A 118 20.31 -15.78 -2.61
CA GLN A 118 21.28 -14.87 -1.99
C GLN A 118 22.20 -15.57 -0.96
N ASN A 119 22.52 -16.84 -1.13
CA ASN A 119 23.37 -17.59 -0.20
C ASN A 119 22.92 -17.48 1.27
N GLY A 120 21.61 -17.47 1.51
CA GLY A 120 21.03 -17.35 2.84
C GLY A 120 20.93 -15.93 3.40
N ALA A 121 21.13 -14.89 2.59
CA ALA A 121 20.96 -13.51 3.04
C ALA A 121 19.47 -13.21 3.38
N PRO A 122 19.22 -12.35 4.38
CA PRO A 122 17.86 -11.88 4.72
C PRO A 122 17.18 -11.21 3.53
N ARG A 123 15.86 -11.42 3.40
CA ARG A 123 15.06 -10.71 2.40
C ARG A 123 15.04 -9.22 2.67
N LYS A 124 15.06 -8.43 1.60
CA LYS A 124 14.90 -6.99 1.68
C LYS A 124 13.43 -6.64 1.66
N LEU A 125 13.04 -5.69 2.51
CA LEU A 125 11.67 -5.19 2.56
C LEU A 125 11.65 -3.70 2.22
N ALA A 126 10.68 -3.28 1.43
CA ALA A 126 10.47 -1.89 1.03
C ALA A 126 8.98 -1.53 1.02
N VAL A 127 8.68 -0.24 1.08
CA VAL A 127 7.31 0.29 0.93
C VAL A 127 7.21 1.08 -0.37
N LEU A 128 6.12 0.84 -1.12
CA LEU A 128 5.74 1.61 -2.30
C LEU A 128 4.24 1.94 -2.21
N SER A 129 3.91 3.20 -1.95
CA SER A 129 2.53 3.65 -1.75
C SER A 129 2.18 4.87 -2.61
N ASN A 130 0.88 5.03 -2.94
CA ASN A 130 0.35 6.24 -3.56
C ASN A 130 0.14 7.40 -2.57
N LYS A 131 0.28 7.13 -1.26
CA LYS A 131 0.35 8.15 -0.22
C LYS A 131 1.67 8.94 -0.36
N PRO A 132 1.69 10.28 -0.17
CA PRO A 132 2.94 11.05 -0.24
C PRO A 132 4.02 10.53 0.73
N VAL A 133 5.29 10.62 0.35
CA VAL A 133 6.41 10.00 1.07
C VAL A 133 6.59 10.52 2.50
N ILE A 134 6.39 11.83 2.75
CA ILE A 134 6.57 12.42 4.08
C ILE A 134 5.60 11.83 5.10
N PRO A 135 4.26 11.85 4.90
CA PRO A 135 3.34 11.19 5.83
C PRO A 135 3.55 9.67 5.90
N SER A 136 3.92 9.01 4.80
CA SER A 136 4.20 7.56 4.82
C SER A 136 5.34 7.21 5.78
N LYS A 137 6.48 7.90 5.68
CA LYS A 137 7.62 7.72 6.59
C LYS A 137 7.24 8.02 8.03
N ALA A 138 6.57 9.16 8.27
CA ALA A 138 6.17 9.57 9.61
C ALA A 138 5.24 8.53 10.30
N ILE A 139 4.31 7.93 9.55
CA ILE A 139 3.40 6.90 10.07
C ILE A 139 4.19 5.60 10.35
N VAL A 140 4.98 5.13 9.39
CA VAL A 140 5.79 3.91 9.52
C VAL A 140 6.72 4.00 10.75
N ASP A 141 7.37 5.15 10.95
CA ASP A 141 8.27 5.37 12.08
C ASP A 141 7.50 5.42 13.41
N ALA A 142 6.40 6.18 13.47
CA ALA A 142 5.58 6.32 14.68
C ALA A 142 4.96 5.00 15.13
N LEU A 143 4.63 4.11 14.18
CA LEU A 143 4.08 2.78 14.47
C LEU A 143 5.17 1.71 14.68
N GLY A 144 6.44 2.08 14.74
CA GLY A 144 7.55 1.18 15.04
C GLY A 144 7.92 0.21 13.90
N LEU A 145 7.41 0.46 12.66
CA LEU A 145 7.70 -0.38 11.51
C LEU A 145 8.97 0.02 10.74
N GLY A 146 9.53 1.21 11.01
CA GLY A 146 10.69 1.76 10.27
C GLY A 146 11.90 0.84 10.25
N GLN A 147 12.10 0.05 11.29
CA GLN A 147 13.23 -0.89 11.40
C GLN A 147 13.23 -2.01 10.34
N PHE A 148 12.07 -2.32 9.76
CA PHE A 148 11.93 -3.38 8.76
C PHE A 148 12.25 -2.92 7.33
N PHE A 149 12.10 -1.62 7.05
CA PHE A 149 12.16 -1.09 5.70
C PHE A 149 13.41 -0.27 5.45
N SER A 150 14.23 -0.70 4.51
CA SER A 150 15.41 0.05 4.09
C SER A 150 15.08 1.16 3.09
N GLN A 151 13.90 1.10 2.44
CA GLN A 151 13.42 2.13 1.52
C GLN A 151 11.90 2.30 1.60
N ILE A 152 11.44 3.56 1.55
CA ILE A 152 10.03 3.92 1.51
C ILE A 152 9.84 4.95 0.41
N TYR A 153 9.08 4.58 -0.62
CA TYR A 153 8.64 5.47 -1.68
C TYR A 153 7.15 5.78 -1.55
N GLY A 154 6.81 7.05 -1.74
CA GLY A 154 5.43 7.54 -1.74
C GLY A 154 5.02 8.04 -3.13
N GLY A 155 3.75 8.37 -3.30
CA GLY A 155 3.15 8.77 -4.57
C GLY A 155 3.69 10.06 -5.20
N ASN A 156 4.60 10.75 -4.54
CA ASN A 156 5.33 11.91 -5.03
C ASN A 156 6.85 11.70 -5.07
N SER A 157 7.32 10.45 -4.97
CA SER A 157 8.75 10.12 -5.10
C SER A 157 9.22 10.13 -6.55
N PHE A 158 8.29 9.95 -7.50
CA PHE A 158 8.54 9.89 -8.94
C PHE A 158 7.49 10.74 -9.68
N PRO A 159 7.69 11.05 -10.97
CA PRO A 159 6.68 11.70 -11.81
C PRO A 159 5.39 10.91 -11.92
N THR A 160 5.49 9.58 -11.93
CA THR A 160 4.36 8.65 -11.97
C THR A 160 4.12 8.01 -10.60
N LYS A 161 3.00 7.31 -10.44
CA LYS A 161 2.62 6.55 -9.24
C LYS A 161 1.97 5.22 -9.64
N LYS A 162 1.78 4.30 -8.69
CA LYS A 162 1.08 3.05 -8.95
C LYS A 162 -0.27 3.31 -9.67
N PRO A 163 -0.66 2.56 -10.71
CA PRO A 163 -0.08 1.29 -11.17
C PRO A 163 1.08 1.40 -12.17
N ASP A 164 1.64 2.60 -12.43
CA ASP A 164 2.86 2.73 -13.22
C ASP A 164 4.01 2.02 -12.50
N PRO A 165 4.83 1.21 -13.21
CA PRO A 165 5.89 0.41 -12.59
C PRO A 165 7.15 1.17 -12.21
N GLU A 166 7.24 2.49 -12.43
CA GLU A 166 8.47 3.28 -12.22
C GLU A 166 9.04 3.08 -10.80
N GLY A 167 8.20 3.25 -9.77
CA GLY A 167 8.65 3.08 -8.38
C GLY A 167 9.09 1.64 -8.06
N ALA A 168 8.40 0.63 -8.59
CA ALA A 168 8.77 -0.76 -8.42
C ALA A 168 10.09 -1.08 -9.12
N ARG A 169 10.28 -0.63 -10.37
CA ARG A 169 11.52 -0.81 -11.12
C ARG A 169 12.71 -0.13 -10.44
N ARG A 170 12.48 1.05 -9.87
CA ARG A 170 13.52 1.75 -9.11
C ARG A 170 13.99 0.94 -7.90
N LEU A 171 13.08 0.33 -7.15
CA LEU A 171 13.42 -0.56 -6.05
C LEU A 171 14.18 -1.80 -6.55
N LEU A 172 13.76 -2.41 -7.65
CA LEU A 172 14.48 -3.54 -8.26
C LEU A 172 15.93 -3.18 -8.63
N GLU A 173 16.13 -2.02 -9.24
CA GLU A 173 17.48 -1.50 -9.59
C GLU A 173 18.34 -1.25 -8.35
N GLU A 174 17.81 -0.56 -7.34
CA GLU A 174 18.55 -0.22 -6.11
C GLU A 174 18.98 -1.45 -5.31
N TYR A 175 18.15 -2.50 -5.31
CA TYR A 175 18.50 -3.76 -4.63
C TYR A 175 19.24 -4.76 -5.53
N GLY A 176 19.38 -4.48 -6.82
CA GLY A 176 20.01 -5.39 -7.79
C GLY A 176 19.23 -6.70 -7.95
N VAL A 177 17.88 -6.64 -7.82
CA VAL A 177 17.00 -7.81 -7.86
C VAL A 177 16.28 -7.89 -9.20
N GLN A 178 16.28 -9.08 -9.81
CA GLN A 178 15.50 -9.30 -11.04
C GLN A 178 14.00 -9.36 -10.71
N PRO A 179 13.11 -8.89 -11.60
CA PRO A 179 11.67 -8.81 -11.34
C PRO A 179 11.03 -10.12 -10.83
N GLN A 180 11.41 -11.27 -11.43
CA GLN A 180 10.88 -12.58 -11.03
C GLN A 180 11.33 -13.03 -9.63
N HIS A 181 12.29 -12.35 -9.01
CA HIS A 181 12.78 -12.57 -7.65
C HIS A 181 12.26 -11.52 -6.65
N ALA A 182 11.24 -10.77 -7.04
CA ALA A 182 10.58 -9.81 -6.19
C ALA A 182 9.06 -10.06 -6.14
N ALA A 183 8.45 -9.72 -5.01
CA ALA A 183 7.01 -9.75 -4.82
C ALA A 183 6.50 -8.38 -4.40
N ILE A 184 5.29 -8.01 -4.85
CA ILE A 184 4.55 -6.87 -4.34
C ILE A 184 3.30 -7.37 -3.61
N ILE A 185 3.04 -6.81 -2.43
CA ILE A 185 1.90 -7.15 -1.56
C ILE A 185 1.03 -5.91 -1.41
N GLY A 186 -0.25 -6.03 -1.73
CA GLY A 186 -1.20 -4.93 -1.62
C GLY A 186 -2.65 -5.42 -1.56
N ASP A 187 -3.58 -4.53 -1.27
CA ASP A 187 -4.99 -4.84 -1.06
C ASP A 187 -5.89 -4.52 -2.27
N SER A 188 -5.29 -4.03 -3.38
CA SER A 188 -6.05 -3.52 -4.52
C SER A 188 -5.49 -3.94 -5.88
N HIS A 189 -6.31 -3.77 -6.93
CA HIS A 189 -5.89 -3.94 -8.32
C HIS A 189 -4.72 -3.01 -8.70
N VAL A 190 -4.56 -1.88 -8.03
CA VAL A 190 -3.44 -0.94 -8.26
C VAL A 190 -2.11 -1.61 -7.98
N ASP A 191 -2.03 -2.38 -6.89
CA ASP A 191 -0.83 -3.12 -6.50
C ASP A 191 -0.55 -4.28 -7.45
N VAL A 192 -1.60 -5.05 -7.77
CA VAL A 192 -1.52 -6.17 -8.71
C VAL A 192 -1.00 -5.69 -10.06
N ASN A 193 -1.58 -4.62 -10.60
CA ASN A 193 -1.16 -4.06 -11.88
C ASN A 193 0.25 -3.46 -11.83
N THR A 194 0.66 -2.85 -10.72
CA THR A 194 2.05 -2.40 -10.51
C THR A 194 3.02 -3.58 -10.62
N GLY A 195 2.73 -4.66 -9.91
CA GLY A 195 3.56 -5.86 -9.94
C GLY A 195 3.64 -6.50 -11.32
N ARG A 196 2.50 -6.66 -12.01
CA ARG A 196 2.44 -7.17 -13.38
C ARG A 196 3.23 -6.33 -14.37
N ASN A 197 3.04 -5.00 -14.31
CA ASN A 197 3.74 -4.05 -15.17
C ASN A 197 5.25 -4.02 -14.93
N ALA A 198 5.68 -4.41 -13.73
CA ALA A 198 7.09 -4.56 -13.36
C ALA A 198 7.64 -6.00 -13.56
N GLY A 199 6.80 -6.98 -13.86
CA GLY A 199 7.20 -8.39 -14.03
C GLY A 199 7.45 -9.14 -12.71
N MET A 200 6.84 -8.69 -11.62
CA MET A 200 6.99 -9.24 -10.26
C MET A 200 5.88 -10.22 -9.92
N VAL A 201 6.10 -11.03 -8.89
CA VAL A 201 5.03 -11.81 -8.24
C VAL A 201 4.07 -10.86 -7.51
N THR A 202 2.77 -11.13 -7.64
CA THR A 202 1.72 -10.29 -7.03
C THR A 202 0.99 -11.05 -5.93
N VAL A 203 0.88 -10.43 -4.76
CA VAL A 203 0.15 -10.97 -3.61
C VAL A 203 -0.93 -9.98 -3.21
N GLY A 204 -2.18 -10.43 -3.29
CA GLY A 204 -3.33 -9.66 -2.82
C GLY A 204 -3.68 -10.00 -1.39
N VAL A 205 -4.08 -9.01 -0.58
CA VAL A 205 -4.60 -9.24 0.76
C VAL A 205 -6.07 -8.85 0.83
N THR A 206 -6.90 -9.66 1.51
CA THR A 206 -8.36 -9.46 1.54
C THR A 206 -8.84 -8.67 2.75
N TYR A 207 -7.98 -8.40 3.70
CA TYR A 207 -8.31 -7.66 4.93
C TYR A 207 -8.22 -6.12 4.79
N GLY A 208 -7.80 -5.63 3.63
CA GLY A 208 -7.59 -4.22 3.35
C GLY A 208 -8.84 -3.40 3.00
N PHE A 209 -8.66 -2.31 2.28
CA PHE A 209 -9.73 -1.36 1.94
C PHE A 209 -10.47 -1.72 0.65
N ALA A 210 -9.77 -2.27 -0.34
CA ALA A 210 -10.29 -2.49 -1.68
C ALA A 210 -10.17 -3.93 -2.21
N PRO A 211 -10.38 -4.98 -1.38
CA PRO A 211 -10.22 -6.37 -1.82
C PRO A 211 -11.22 -6.78 -2.90
N HIS A 212 -12.35 -6.06 -3.04
CA HIS A 212 -13.31 -6.28 -4.11
C HIS A 212 -12.70 -6.08 -5.50
N THR A 213 -11.71 -5.20 -5.64
CA THR A 213 -11.02 -4.93 -6.91
C THR A 213 -10.11 -6.07 -7.35
N LEU A 214 -9.75 -6.97 -6.44
CA LEU A 214 -8.93 -8.15 -6.73
C LEU A 214 -9.72 -9.28 -7.43
N GLN A 215 -11.04 -9.16 -7.54
CA GLN A 215 -11.88 -10.12 -8.27
C GLN A 215 -11.72 -9.95 -9.79
N ASP A 216 -11.65 -8.70 -10.23
CA ASP A 216 -11.50 -8.37 -11.66
C ASP A 216 -10.02 -8.49 -12.11
N GLU A 217 -9.10 -8.25 -11.19
CA GLU A 217 -7.65 -8.30 -11.41
C GLU A 217 -7.00 -9.26 -10.37
N PRO A 218 -7.20 -10.60 -10.50
CA PRO A 218 -6.74 -11.55 -9.50
C PRO A 218 -5.21 -11.58 -9.42
N PRO A 219 -4.61 -11.50 -8.21
CA PRO A 219 -3.16 -11.61 -8.02
C PRO A 219 -2.68 -13.05 -8.28
N ASP A 220 -1.36 -13.27 -8.26
CA ASP A 220 -0.80 -14.63 -8.30
C ASP A 220 -1.16 -15.41 -7.03
N VAL A 221 -1.22 -14.72 -5.88
CA VAL A 221 -1.61 -15.31 -4.58
C VAL A 221 -2.54 -14.38 -3.83
N LEU A 222 -3.55 -14.93 -3.16
CA LEU A 222 -4.43 -14.24 -2.22
C LEU A 222 -4.23 -14.73 -0.80
N VAL A 223 -4.22 -13.79 0.16
CA VAL A 223 -4.00 -14.03 1.59
C VAL A 223 -5.09 -13.33 2.40
N ASP A 224 -5.70 -14.04 3.33
CA ASP A 224 -6.82 -13.51 4.11
C ASP A 224 -6.39 -12.87 5.44
N HIS A 225 -5.20 -13.22 5.97
CA HIS A 225 -4.71 -12.70 7.25
C HIS A 225 -3.21 -12.39 7.21
N PRO A 226 -2.75 -11.31 7.90
CA PRO A 226 -1.32 -10.97 7.96
C PRO A 226 -0.43 -12.12 8.45
N SER A 227 -0.91 -12.93 9.40
CA SER A 227 -0.17 -14.07 9.96
C SER A 227 0.12 -15.18 8.93
N GLU A 228 -0.52 -15.17 7.77
CA GLU A 228 -0.29 -16.12 6.69
C GLU A 228 0.85 -15.68 5.75
N LEU A 229 1.22 -14.39 5.75
CA LEU A 229 2.26 -13.85 4.88
C LEU A 229 3.61 -14.57 5.00
N PRO A 230 4.12 -14.91 6.21
CA PRO A 230 5.38 -15.61 6.34
C PRO A 230 5.40 -16.97 5.64
N ALA A 231 4.27 -17.67 5.64
CA ALA A 231 4.16 -19.00 5.00
C ALA A 231 4.37 -18.95 3.49
N LEU A 232 4.13 -17.80 2.84
CA LEU A 232 4.42 -17.60 1.41
C LEU A 232 5.91 -17.67 1.08
N PHE A 233 6.76 -17.42 2.06
CA PHE A 233 8.22 -17.31 1.89
C PHE A 233 8.97 -18.37 2.69
N ALA A 234 8.26 -19.24 3.40
CA ALA A 234 8.85 -20.38 4.10
C ALA A 234 9.30 -21.45 3.09
N ALA A 235 10.37 -22.15 3.43
CA ALA A 235 10.71 -23.38 2.73
C ALA A 235 9.64 -24.45 3.04
N PRO A 236 9.24 -25.28 2.06
CA PRO A 236 8.38 -26.42 2.33
C PRO A 236 9.06 -27.44 3.24
#